data_d84a02daa4acb9af710be8baa747b368
#
_entry.id   d84a02daa4acb9af710be8baa747b368
#
_cell.length_a   1.000
_cell.length_b   1.000
_cell.length_c   1.000
_cell.angle_alpha   90.00
_cell.angle_beta   90.00
_cell.angle_gamma   90.00
#
_symmetry.space_group_name_H-M   'P 1'
#
loop_
_entity.id
_entity.type
_entity.pdbx_description
1 polymer ?
#
loop_
_entity_poly.entity_id
_entity_poly.type
_entity_poly.pdbx_seq_one_letter_code
_entity_poly.pdbx_strand_id
1 'polypeptide(L)'
;KSWSHSWLHEGFATYFDLLYTEHAEGEDEFYYRLLENRETYFEEHDSKYRRSIVTNVYSQPIDLFDMHLYPGSAARLHMLRRILGEEEWWEVITLFLNEHRDSVVETVDFARCIEKVTGDNYDWFFDQWFYKPGFPVLECSCEYQEKEKNLILHVKQNQDPDKGPHTFRFPLTVRLVGEDGTTRDIKVQVEEREHHFYIPAEGEPSMVLVDPEDTILKRMRWKADSGKLSRQLKQAENVLKRIEAA
;
A
#
# COMPACT_ATOMS: atom_id res chain seq x y z
N LYS A 1 -4.54 27.62 0.38
CA LYS A 1 -3.21 28.27 0.17
C LYS A 1 -2.29 27.96 1.34
N SER A 2 -2.01 26.70 1.56
CA SER A 2 -1.15 26.24 2.66
C SER A 2 -0.12 25.24 2.12
N TRP A 3 1.10 25.31 2.62
CA TRP A 3 2.16 24.33 2.35
C TRP A 3 1.81 22.93 2.86
N SER A 4 0.80 22.81 3.72
CA SER A 4 0.30 21.54 4.24
C SER A 4 -0.12 20.53 3.16
N HIS A 5 -0.48 21.01 1.99
CA HIS A 5 -0.95 20.21 0.85
C HIS A 5 0.10 20.05 -0.25
N SER A 6 1.38 20.38 0.02
CA SER A 6 2.47 20.31 -0.99
C SER A 6 2.73 18.88 -1.51
N TRP A 7 2.23 17.85 -0.84
CA TRP A 7 2.24 16.48 -1.35
C TRP A 7 1.53 16.33 -2.71
N LEU A 8 0.55 17.22 -3.02
CA LEU A 8 -0.10 17.27 -4.33
C LEU A 8 0.86 17.69 -5.47
N HIS A 9 2.03 18.23 -5.14
CA HIS A 9 3.12 18.49 -6.09
C HIS A 9 4.18 17.38 -6.00
N GLU A 10 4.80 17.26 -4.86
CA GLU A 10 6.00 16.45 -4.69
C GLU A 10 5.71 14.95 -4.66
N GLY A 11 4.60 14.56 -4.04
CA GLY A 11 4.14 13.17 -4.05
C GLY A 11 3.76 12.70 -5.46
N PHE A 12 3.05 13.55 -6.20
CA PHE A 12 2.73 13.26 -7.60
C PHE A 12 3.98 13.23 -8.47
N ALA A 13 4.89 14.20 -8.34
CA ALA A 13 6.13 14.22 -9.10
C ALA A 13 6.94 12.93 -8.88
N THR A 14 7.10 12.52 -7.61
CA THR A 14 7.80 11.28 -7.25
C THR A 14 7.09 10.04 -7.80
N TYR A 15 5.76 9.99 -7.69
CA TYR A 15 5.03 8.82 -8.17
C TYR A 15 5.00 8.73 -9.70
N PHE A 16 4.90 9.86 -10.41
CA PHE A 16 4.95 9.87 -11.87
C PHE A 16 6.33 9.53 -12.43
N ASP A 17 7.41 9.84 -11.70
CA ASP A 17 8.75 9.33 -12.02
C ASP A 17 8.81 7.81 -11.95
N LEU A 18 8.20 7.21 -10.91
CA LEU A 18 8.06 5.74 -10.80
C LEU A 18 7.21 5.16 -11.94
N LEU A 19 6.10 5.81 -12.33
CA LEU A 19 5.26 5.37 -13.46
C LEU A 19 6.01 5.46 -14.79
N TYR A 20 6.86 6.49 -14.95
CA TYR A 20 7.75 6.56 -16.11
C TYR A 20 8.75 5.40 -16.13
N THR A 21 9.31 5.03 -14.98
CA THR A 21 10.17 3.85 -14.86
C THR A 21 9.43 2.56 -15.23
N GLU A 22 8.20 2.38 -14.75
CA GLU A 22 7.33 1.25 -15.12
C GLU A 22 7.20 1.12 -16.65
N HIS A 23 6.96 2.25 -17.31
CA HIS A 23 6.81 2.31 -18.77
C HIS A 23 8.12 2.07 -19.53
N ALA A 24 9.23 2.66 -19.08
CA ALA A 24 10.49 2.70 -19.81
C ALA A 24 11.40 1.50 -19.53
N GLU A 25 11.39 0.99 -18.31
CA GLU A 25 12.32 -0.01 -17.80
C GLU A 25 11.65 -1.31 -17.36
N GLY A 26 10.31 -1.29 -17.20
CA GLY A 26 9.49 -2.43 -16.86
C GLY A 26 9.11 -2.53 -15.38
N GLU A 27 8.26 -3.50 -15.10
CA GLU A 27 7.58 -3.65 -13.82
C GLU A 27 8.54 -4.04 -12.68
N ASP A 28 9.54 -4.87 -12.92
CA ASP A 28 10.51 -5.27 -11.91
C ASP A 28 11.33 -4.06 -11.41
N GLU A 29 11.75 -3.15 -12.30
CA GLU A 29 12.46 -1.94 -11.94
C GLU A 29 11.55 -0.95 -11.19
N PHE A 30 10.30 -0.81 -11.62
CA PHE A 30 9.31 -0.01 -10.90
C PHE A 30 9.16 -0.48 -9.45
N TYR A 31 8.93 -1.77 -9.23
CA TYR A 31 8.77 -2.31 -7.87
C TYR A 31 10.05 -2.18 -7.04
N TYR A 32 11.21 -2.35 -7.65
CA TYR A 32 12.47 -2.16 -6.95
C TYR A 32 12.64 -0.72 -6.46
N ARG A 33 12.38 0.27 -7.32
CA ARG A 33 12.43 1.68 -6.93
C ARG A 33 11.32 2.08 -5.95
N LEU A 34 10.16 1.49 -6.07
CA LEU A 34 9.08 1.67 -5.08
C LEU A 34 9.52 1.17 -3.69
N LEU A 35 10.22 0.03 -3.63
CA LEU A 35 10.80 -0.49 -2.40
C LEU A 35 11.83 0.50 -1.82
N GLU A 36 12.79 0.97 -2.62
CA GLU A 36 13.80 1.93 -2.16
C GLU A 36 13.16 3.21 -1.60
N ASN A 37 12.20 3.77 -2.30
CA ASN A 37 11.44 4.94 -1.85
C ASN A 37 10.75 4.67 -0.51
N ARG A 38 10.10 3.52 -0.38
CA ARG A 38 9.41 3.12 0.85
C ARG A 38 10.36 2.95 2.03
N GLU A 39 11.53 2.34 1.81
CA GLU A 39 12.53 2.16 2.85
C GLU A 39 13.12 3.50 3.32
N THR A 40 13.35 4.47 2.44
CA THR A 40 13.80 5.82 2.85
C THR A 40 12.74 6.53 3.70
N TYR A 41 11.46 6.38 3.37
CA TYR A 41 10.37 6.89 4.21
C TYR A 41 10.34 6.20 5.58
N PHE A 42 10.47 4.88 5.62
CA PHE A 42 10.47 4.12 6.86
C PHE A 42 11.65 4.48 7.76
N GLU A 43 12.84 4.66 7.17
CA GLU A 43 14.04 5.08 7.91
C GLU A 43 13.83 6.45 8.58
N GLU A 44 13.34 7.43 7.85
CA GLU A 44 13.08 8.75 8.43
C GLU A 44 12.00 8.70 9.52
N HIS A 45 10.91 7.97 9.26
CA HIS A 45 9.81 7.79 10.20
C HIS A 45 10.27 7.17 11.53
N ASP A 46 11.22 6.23 11.50
CA ASP A 46 11.69 5.54 12.69
C ASP A 46 12.81 6.28 13.41
N SER A 47 13.74 6.89 12.66
CA SER A 47 14.98 7.43 13.21
C SER A 47 14.92 8.92 13.56
N LYS A 48 14.05 9.70 12.87
CA LYS A 48 14.00 11.15 13.04
C LYS A 48 12.72 11.61 13.72
N TYR A 49 11.61 11.59 12.99
CA TYR A 49 10.31 12.06 13.48
C TYR A 49 9.17 11.44 12.69
N ARG A 50 7.99 11.52 13.30
CA ARG A 50 6.74 11.05 12.72
C ARG A 50 5.80 12.22 12.53
N ARG A 51 5.24 12.33 11.33
CA ARG A 51 4.20 13.29 11.02
C ARG A 51 3.20 12.70 10.03
N SER A 52 2.01 13.28 9.99
CA SER A 52 1.07 13.06 8.89
C SER A 52 1.59 13.71 7.59
N ILE A 53 1.15 13.21 6.45
CA ILE A 53 1.49 13.81 5.16
C ILE A 53 0.96 15.24 5.10
N VAL A 54 -0.32 15.42 5.40
CA VAL A 54 -0.95 16.74 5.56
C VAL A 54 -0.79 17.19 7.02
N THR A 55 -0.03 18.27 7.26
CA THR A 55 0.19 18.80 8.57
C THR A 55 0.27 20.33 8.55
N ASN A 56 -0.25 20.96 9.59
CA ASN A 56 -0.13 22.39 9.84
C ASN A 56 0.96 22.72 10.89
N VAL A 57 1.69 21.70 11.34
CA VAL A 57 2.72 21.83 12.36
C VAL A 57 4.09 21.87 11.69
N TYR A 58 4.55 23.06 11.36
CA TYR A 58 5.89 23.34 10.83
C TYR A 58 6.27 24.80 11.14
N SER A 59 7.55 25.08 11.28
CA SER A 59 8.05 26.44 11.53
C SER A 59 8.28 27.22 10.25
N GLN A 60 8.80 26.54 9.24
CA GLN A 60 9.05 27.09 7.90
C GLN A 60 8.61 26.08 6.83
N PRO A 61 8.19 26.53 5.63
CA PRO A 61 7.78 25.63 4.57
C PRO A 61 8.81 24.54 4.22
N ILE A 62 10.10 24.87 4.31
CA ILE A 62 11.20 23.94 4.02
C ILE A 62 11.24 22.73 4.97
N ASP A 63 10.69 22.86 6.18
CA ASP A 63 10.62 21.76 7.15
C ASP A 63 9.74 20.59 6.66
N LEU A 64 8.88 20.85 5.67
CA LEU A 64 8.02 19.83 5.07
C LEU A 64 8.70 19.05 3.94
N PHE A 65 9.86 19.48 3.43
CA PHE A 65 10.55 18.85 2.31
C PHE A 65 11.41 17.67 2.78
N ASP A 66 10.76 16.57 3.09
CA ASP A 66 11.29 15.39 3.76
C ASP A 66 10.80 14.08 3.10
N MET A 67 11.18 12.93 3.63
CA MET A 67 10.77 11.63 3.09
C MET A 67 9.28 11.32 3.32
N HIS A 68 8.58 12.04 4.18
CA HIS A 68 7.13 11.96 4.27
C HIS A 68 6.46 12.60 3.06
N LEU A 69 6.99 13.74 2.61
CA LEU A 69 6.43 14.51 1.50
C LEU A 69 6.61 13.81 0.15
N TYR A 70 7.81 13.32 -0.14
CA TYR A 70 8.18 12.72 -1.41
C TYR A 70 7.82 11.23 -1.48
N PRO A 71 8.65 10.29 -0.99
CA PRO A 71 8.37 8.86 -1.11
C PRO A 71 7.18 8.41 -0.27
N GLY A 72 6.95 9.02 0.89
CA GLY A 72 5.81 8.70 1.74
C GLY A 72 4.47 8.99 1.07
N SER A 73 4.38 10.09 0.31
CA SER A 73 3.19 10.44 -0.49
C SER A 73 3.09 9.58 -1.73
N ALA A 74 4.20 9.32 -2.43
CA ALA A 74 4.22 8.47 -3.63
C ALA A 74 3.73 7.05 -3.33
N ALA A 75 4.16 6.46 -2.20
CA ALA A 75 3.68 5.14 -1.78
C ALA A 75 2.16 5.12 -1.52
N ARG A 76 1.59 6.20 -1.00
CA ARG A 76 0.13 6.33 -0.78
C ARG A 76 -0.64 6.55 -2.09
N LEU A 77 -0.05 7.24 -3.05
CA LEU A 77 -0.61 7.36 -4.41
C LEU A 77 -0.60 6.00 -5.11
N HIS A 78 0.45 5.19 -4.93
CA HIS A 78 0.48 3.82 -5.41
C HIS A 78 -0.65 2.98 -4.82
N MET A 79 -0.84 3.03 -3.49
CA MET A 79 -1.98 2.38 -2.84
C MET A 79 -3.30 2.79 -3.47
N LEU A 80 -3.50 4.08 -3.66
CA LEU A 80 -4.74 4.63 -4.19
C LEU A 80 -4.99 4.15 -5.63
N ARG A 81 -3.97 4.19 -6.51
CA ARG A 81 -4.05 3.63 -7.87
C ARG A 81 -4.47 2.16 -7.85
N ARG A 82 -3.85 1.34 -7.00
CA ARG A 82 -4.16 -0.10 -6.91
C ARG A 82 -5.53 -0.39 -6.29
N ILE A 83 -6.03 0.48 -5.42
CA ILE A 83 -7.36 0.36 -4.80
C ILE A 83 -8.46 0.77 -5.79
N LEU A 84 -8.26 1.86 -6.52
CA LEU A 84 -9.18 2.35 -7.54
C LEU A 84 -9.21 1.42 -8.76
N GLY A 85 -8.05 0.96 -9.21
CA GLY A 85 -7.85 0.32 -10.50
C GLY A 85 -7.37 1.33 -11.55
N GLU A 86 -6.86 0.80 -12.68
CA GLU A 86 -6.20 1.64 -13.70
C GLU A 86 -7.16 2.61 -14.38
N GLU A 87 -8.37 2.19 -14.69
CA GLU A 87 -9.34 3.00 -15.44
C GLU A 87 -9.77 4.21 -14.61
N GLU A 88 -10.28 3.97 -13.40
CA GLU A 88 -10.71 5.04 -12.50
C GLU A 88 -9.55 5.94 -12.08
N TRP A 89 -8.36 5.38 -11.86
CA TRP A 89 -7.18 6.17 -11.52
C TRP A 89 -6.89 7.23 -12.59
N TRP A 90 -6.80 6.84 -13.86
CA TRP A 90 -6.49 7.77 -14.94
C TRP A 90 -7.62 8.75 -15.22
N GLU A 91 -8.86 8.36 -15.02
CA GLU A 91 -10.02 9.25 -15.11
C GLU A 91 -9.97 10.30 -14.00
N VAL A 92 -9.68 9.92 -12.76
CA VAL A 92 -9.51 10.84 -11.63
C VAL A 92 -8.39 11.85 -11.90
N ILE A 93 -7.22 11.39 -12.36
CA ILE A 93 -6.09 12.27 -12.68
C ILE A 93 -6.49 13.28 -13.76
N THR A 94 -7.14 12.81 -14.82
CA THR A 94 -7.59 13.64 -15.92
C THR A 94 -8.61 14.69 -15.46
N LEU A 95 -9.60 14.27 -14.65
CA LEU A 95 -10.60 15.17 -14.10
C LEU A 95 -9.96 16.22 -13.19
N PHE A 96 -9.09 15.80 -12.28
CA PHE A 96 -8.43 16.69 -11.33
C PHE A 96 -7.61 17.77 -12.03
N LEU A 97 -6.81 17.41 -13.04
CA LEU A 97 -6.00 18.35 -13.82
C LEU A 97 -6.86 19.33 -14.63
N ASN A 98 -7.96 18.86 -15.20
CA ASN A 98 -8.86 19.71 -16.00
C ASN A 98 -9.67 20.69 -15.14
N GLU A 99 -10.25 20.21 -14.01
CA GLU A 99 -11.06 21.08 -13.15
C GLU A 99 -10.24 22.12 -12.40
N HIS A 100 -8.98 21.80 -12.09
CA HIS A 100 -8.12 22.66 -11.26
C HIS A 100 -6.98 23.32 -12.02
N ARG A 101 -7.08 23.35 -13.33
CA ARG A 101 -6.09 24.03 -14.18
C ARG A 101 -5.92 25.48 -13.76
N ASP A 102 -4.66 25.93 -13.62
CA ASP A 102 -4.28 27.29 -13.25
C ASP A 102 -4.89 27.76 -11.90
N SER A 103 -5.21 26.81 -10.99
CA SER A 103 -5.82 27.09 -9.70
C SER A 103 -4.98 26.59 -8.52
N VAL A 104 -5.42 26.91 -7.30
CA VAL A 104 -4.82 26.42 -6.06
C VAL A 104 -5.69 25.29 -5.52
N VAL A 105 -5.07 24.18 -5.16
CA VAL A 105 -5.73 22.96 -4.71
C VAL A 105 -5.34 22.57 -3.30
N GLU A 106 -6.22 21.84 -2.66
CA GLU A 106 -6.02 21.18 -1.37
C GLU A 106 -6.39 19.69 -1.49
N THR A 107 -6.02 18.89 -0.50
CA THR A 107 -6.27 17.44 -0.47
C THR A 107 -7.75 17.09 -0.73
N VAL A 108 -8.67 17.89 -0.20
CA VAL A 108 -10.12 17.70 -0.38
C VAL A 108 -10.58 17.83 -1.83
N ASP A 109 -9.90 18.64 -2.65
CA ASP A 109 -10.24 18.79 -4.05
C ASP A 109 -9.91 17.53 -4.84
N PHE A 110 -8.79 16.89 -4.52
CA PHE A 110 -8.44 15.59 -5.09
C PHE A 110 -9.40 14.47 -4.64
N ALA A 111 -9.74 14.42 -3.34
CA ALA A 111 -10.72 13.46 -2.81
C ALA A 111 -12.10 13.59 -3.49
N ARG A 112 -12.56 14.83 -3.76
CA ARG A 112 -13.80 15.08 -4.50
C ARG A 112 -13.77 14.61 -5.95
N CYS A 113 -12.61 14.68 -6.60
CA CYS A 113 -12.48 14.13 -7.96
C CYS A 113 -12.60 12.59 -7.94
N ILE A 114 -12.07 11.93 -6.92
CA ILE A 114 -12.24 10.48 -6.75
C ILE A 114 -13.72 10.15 -6.56
N GLU A 115 -14.41 10.84 -5.63
CA GLU A 115 -15.84 10.63 -5.40
C GLU A 115 -16.69 10.86 -6.66
N LYS A 116 -16.36 11.86 -7.47
CA LYS A 116 -17.08 12.14 -8.73
C LYS A 116 -16.94 11.00 -9.74
N VAL A 117 -15.75 10.40 -9.84
CA VAL A 117 -15.47 9.34 -10.81
C VAL A 117 -16.04 8.00 -10.33
N THR A 118 -15.77 7.64 -9.08
CA THR A 118 -16.12 6.31 -8.55
C THR A 118 -17.55 6.22 -7.98
N GLY A 119 -18.13 7.36 -7.59
CA GLY A 119 -19.37 7.41 -6.82
C GLY A 119 -19.22 7.03 -5.34
N ASP A 120 -18.02 6.63 -4.89
CA ASP A 120 -17.70 6.19 -3.54
C ASP A 120 -16.96 7.26 -2.73
N ASN A 121 -17.22 7.32 -1.43
CA ASN A 121 -16.50 8.21 -0.53
C ASN A 121 -15.20 7.60 -0.04
N TYR A 122 -14.09 8.33 -0.24
CA TYR A 122 -12.75 7.92 0.18
C TYR A 122 -12.21 8.73 1.38
N ASP A 123 -13.05 9.42 2.13
CA ASP A 123 -12.63 10.17 3.33
C ASP A 123 -11.90 9.29 4.33
N TRP A 124 -12.32 8.03 4.49
CA TRP A 124 -11.65 7.04 5.33
C TRP A 124 -10.19 6.83 4.94
N PHE A 125 -9.89 6.87 3.63
CA PHE A 125 -8.53 6.71 3.12
C PHE A 125 -7.67 7.92 3.45
N PHE A 126 -8.16 9.12 3.12
CA PHE A 126 -7.42 10.35 3.39
C PHE A 126 -7.23 10.60 4.88
N ASP A 127 -8.29 10.42 5.71
CA ASP A 127 -8.20 10.56 7.17
C ASP A 127 -7.09 9.70 7.74
N GLN A 128 -7.02 8.44 7.34
CA GLN A 128 -6.08 7.48 7.86
C GLN A 128 -4.66 7.64 7.30
N TRP A 129 -4.54 7.83 5.98
CA TRP A 129 -3.26 7.74 5.29
C TRP A 129 -2.58 9.08 5.05
N PHE A 130 -3.33 10.18 5.03
CA PHE A 130 -2.79 11.53 4.82
C PHE A 130 -2.85 12.42 6.06
N TYR A 131 -3.91 12.32 6.88
CA TYR A 131 -4.08 13.16 8.06
C TYR A 131 -3.60 12.52 9.35
N LYS A 132 -3.26 11.22 9.36
CA LYS A 132 -2.63 10.55 10.50
C LYS A 132 -1.23 10.05 10.13
N PRO A 133 -0.30 9.95 11.10
CA PRO A 133 1.06 9.47 10.85
C PRO A 133 1.13 7.96 10.79
N GLY A 134 2.17 7.43 10.15
CA GLY A 134 2.53 6.02 10.22
C GLY A 134 1.97 5.14 9.11
N PHE A 135 2.08 3.85 9.35
CA PHE A 135 1.71 2.75 8.47
C PHE A 135 1.53 1.46 9.30
N PRO A 136 0.79 0.45 8.81
CA PRO A 136 0.64 -0.82 9.51
C PRO A 136 1.94 -1.61 9.54
N VAL A 137 2.19 -2.25 10.68
CA VAL A 137 3.23 -3.26 10.86
C VAL A 137 2.53 -4.59 11.03
N LEU A 138 2.59 -5.42 10.00
CA LEU A 138 1.85 -6.67 9.93
C LEU A 138 2.70 -7.86 10.34
N GLU A 139 2.09 -8.77 11.06
CA GLU A 139 2.54 -10.15 11.20
C GLU A 139 1.48 -11.05 10.59
N CYS A 140 1.88 -11.82 9.58
CA CYS A 140 0.97 -12.70 8.85
C CYS A 140 1.48 -14.14 8.90
N SER A 141 0.54 -15.07 9.02
CA SER A 141 0.81 -16.51 8.94
C SER A 141 -0.40 -17.24 8.36
N CYS A 142 -0.22 -18.45 7.85
CA CYS A 142 -1.34 -19.26 7.40
C CYS A 142 -1.18 -20.72 7.80
N GLU A 143 -2.34 -21.39 7.95
CA GLU A 143 -2.45 -22.80 8.25
C GLU A 143 -3.54 -23.43 7.38
N TYR A 144 -3.25 -24.55 6.73
CA TYR A 144 -4.25 -25.30 5.96
C TYR A 144 -4.88 -26.39 6.83
N GLN A 145 -6.21 -26.40 6.88
CA GLN A 145 -7.01 -27.39 7.57
C GLN A 145 -7.61 -28.38 6.57
N GLU A 146 -7.00 -29.56 6.43
CA GLU A 146 -7.35 -30.55 5.43
C GLU A 146 -8.80 -31.06 5.55
N LYS A 147 -9.30 -31.26 6.77
CA LYS A 147 -10.65 -31.77 7.02
C LYS A 147 -11.73 -30.78 6.64
N GLU A 148 -11.50 -29.53 6.95
CA GLU A 148 -12.39 -28.38 6.73
C GLU A 148 -12.25 -27.80 5.31
N LYS A 149 -11.19 -28.21 4.58
CA LYS A 149 -10.82 -27.64 3.28
C LYS A 149 -10.72 -26.12 3.30
N ASN A 150 -10.09 -25.59 4.32
CA ASN A 150 -9.89 -24.17 4.56
C ASN A 150 -8.43 -23.82 4.77
N LEU A 151 -7.99 -22.69 4.20
CA LEU A 151 -6.80 -22.00 4.63
C LEU A 151 -7.22 -20.94 5.66
N ILE A 152 -6.64 -20.95 6.84
CA ILE A 152 -6.80 -19.89 7.82
C ILE A 152 -5.63 -18.93 7.63
N LEU A 153 -5.92 -17.70 7.22
CA LEU A 153 -4.93 -16.62 7.19
C LEU A 153 -5.09 -15.78 8.47
N HIS A 154 -4.05 -15.72 9.25
CA HIS A 154 -3.93 -14.85 10.41
C HIS A 154 -3.21 -13.56 10.01
N VAL A 155 -3.81 -12.41 10.30
CA VAL A 155 -3.25 -11.07 10.07
C VAL A 155 -3.32 -10.29 11.37
N LYS A 156 -2.17 -9.83 11.85
CA LYS A 156 -2.06 -9.03 13.08
C LYS A 156 -1.32 -7.73 12.81
N GLN A 157 -1.87 -6.63 13.31
CA GLN A 157 -1.26 -5.30 13.27
C GLN A 157 -0.49 -5.04 14.57
N ASN A 158 0.83 -4.87 14.48
CA ASN A 158 1.76 -4.75 15.62
C ASN A 158 2.36 -3.34 15.81
N GLN A 159 1.92 -2.34 15.06
CA GLN A 159 2.39 -0.96 15.26
C GLN A 159 2.08 -0.46 16.67
N ASP A 160 2.95 0.44 17.14
CA ASP A 160 2.85 1.05 18.46
C ASP A 160 1.68 2.05 18.48
N PRO A 161 0.64 1.84 19.30
CA PRO A 161 -0.53 2.70 19.34
C PRO A 161 -0.23 4.11 19.89
N ASP A 162 0.87 4.29 20.62
CA ASP A 162 1.27 5.61 21.13
C ASP A 162 1.93 6.48 20.05
N LYS A 163 2.21 5.90 18.88
CA LYS A 163 2.95 6.54 17.79
C LYS A 163 2.16 6.78 16.51
N GLY A 164 0.89 6.45 16.50
CA GLY A 164 0.03 6.58 15.32
C GLY A 164 -1.32 5.88 15.49
N PRO A 165 -2.04 5.60 14.40
CA PRO A 165 -3.28 4.86 14.47
C PRO A 165 -3.11 3.49 15.10
N HIS A 166 -3.97 3.17 16.06
CA HIS A 166 -4.01 1.87 16.70
C HIS A 166 -4.26 0.74 15.70
N THR A 167 -5.07 1.03 14.69
CA THR A 167 -5.48 0.10 13.64
C THR A 167 -5.59 0.86 12.33
N PHE A 168 -5.10 0.24 11.25
CA PHE A 168 -5.31 0.69 9.89
C PHE A 168 -6.38 -0.16 9.22
N ARG A 169 -7.21 0.48 8.40
CA ARG A 169 -8.19 -0.17 7.55
C ARG A 169 -7.70 -0.19 6.10
N PHE A 170 -7.74 -1.36 5.46
CA PHE A 170 -7.33 -1.50 4.05
C PHE A 170 -7.84 -2.82 3.46
N PRO A 171 -8.09 -2.87 2.13
CA PRO A 171 -8.28 -4.13 1.43
C PRO A 171 -6.94 -4.87 1.31
N LEU A 172 -6.95 -6.16 1.51
CA LEU A 172 -5.77 -7.01 1.38
C LEU A 172 -6.05 -8.13 0.39
N THR A 173 -5.24 -8.25 -0.65
CA THR A 173 -5.33 -9.36 -1.58
C THR A 173 -4.45 -10.51 -1.11
N VAL A 174 -5.00 -11.72 -1.19
CA VAL A 174 -4.29 -12.97 -0.89
C VAL A 174 -4.37 -13.85 -2.13
N ARG A 175 -3.22 -14.21 -2.71
CA ARG A 175 -3.13 -15.12 -3.84
C ARG A 175 -2.79 -16.52 -3.38
N LEU A 176 -3.65 -17.47 -3.71
CA LEU A 176 -3.39 -18.89 -3.55
C LEU A 176 -2.88 -19.45 -4.86
N VAL A 177 -1.79 -20.21 -4.78
CA VAL A 177 -1.21 -20.92 -5.95
C VAL A 177 -1.36 -22.42 -5.74
N GLY A 178 -1.99 -23.12 -6.67
CA GLY A 178 -2.13 -24.58 -6.66
C GLY A 178 -0.83 -25.29 -7.04
N GLU A 179 -0.77 -26.61 -6.83
CA GLU A 179 0.37 -27.44 -7.29
C GLU A 179 0.48 -27.49 -8.82
N ASP A 180 -0.61 -27.30 -9.52
CA ASP A 180 -0.70 -27.20 -10.98
C ASP A 180 -0.38 -25.81 -11.55
N GLY A 181 -0.03 -24.86 -10.68
CA GLY A 181 0.26 -23.46 -11.04
C GLY A 181 -0.99 -22.59 -11.20
N THR A 182 -2.20 -23.11 -10.98
CA THR A 182 -3.40 -22.27 -10.98
C THR A 182 -3.35 -21.23 -9.89
N THR A 183 -3.82 -20.00 -10.17
CA THR A 183 -3.85 -18.90 -9.20
C THR A 183 -5.27 -18.47 -8.93
N ARG A 184 -5.52 -18.07 -7.67
CA ARG A 184 -6.79 -17.48 -7.25
C ARG A 184 -6.54 -16.34 -6.26
N ASP A 185 -7.02 -15.15 -6.60
CA ASP A 185 -6.96 -13.97 -5.74
C ASP A 185 -8.23 -13.84 -4.90
N ILE A 186 -8.04 -13.60 -3.62
CA ILE A 186 -9.10 -13.36 -2.65
C ILE A 186 -8.86 -12.00 -2.01
N LYS A 187 -9.84 -11.10 -2.06
CA LYS A 187 -9.80 -9.82 -1.35
C LYS A 187 -10.46 -9.98 0.00
N VAL A 188 -9.74 -9.60 1.05
CA VAL A 188 -10.24 -9.53 2.43
C VAL A 188 -10.11 -8.10 2.95
N GLN A 189 -10.97 -7.72 3.88
CA GLN A 189 -10.93 -6.39 4.47
C GLN A 189 -10.28 -6.47 5.86
N VAL A 190 -9.15 -5.81 6.03
CA VAL A 190 -8.50 -5.65 7.33
C VAL A 190 -9.05 -4.37 7.96
N GLU A 191 -9.66 -4.48 9.14
CA GLU A 191 -10.28 -3.34 9.86
C GLU A 191 -9.95 -3.36 11.35
N GLU A 192 -9.55 -4.51 11.86
CA GLU A 192 -9.25 -4.72 13.27
C GLU A 192 -7.76 -4.99 13.50
N ARG A 193 -7.37 -4.99 14.76
CA ARG A 193 -5.99 -5.26 15.15
C ARG A 193 -5.55 -6.70 14.84
N GLU A 194 -6.49 -7.65 14.82
CA GLU A 194 -6.22 -9.06 14.58
C GLU A 194 -7.40 -9.71 13.87
N HIS A 195 -7.10 -10.43 12.78
CA HIS A 195 -8.08 -11.16 11.98
C HIS A 195 -7.65 -12.60 11.74
N HIS A 196 -8.64 -13.49 11.67
CA HIS A 196 -8.54 -14.83 11.13
C HIS A 196 -9.50 -14.96 9.95
N PHE A 197 -8.95 -14.99 8.74
CA PHE A 197 -9.74 -15.17 7.53
C PHE A 197 -9.78 -16.64 7.13
N TYR A 198 -10.99 -17.19 7.02
CA TYR A 198 -11.22 -18.56 6.60
C TYR A 198 -11.46 -18.59 5.09
N ILE A 199 -10.48 -19.07 4.35
CA ILE A 199 -10.46 -19.04 2.88
C ILE A 199 -10.68 -20.48 2.37
N PRO A 200 -11.80 -20.81 1.72
CA PRO A 200 -12.02 -22.14 1.17
C PRO A 200 -10.92 -22.53 0.16
N ALA A 201 -10.35 -23.72 0.33
CA ALA A 201 -9.32 -24.26 -0.56
C ALA A 201 -9.46 -25.78 -0.64
N GLU A 202 -9.71 -26.32 -1.83
CA GLU A 202 -9.95 -27.76 -2.04
C GLU A 202 -8.71 -28.66 -1.74
N GLY A 203 -7.52 -28.08 -1.79
CA GLY A 203 -6.25 -28.68 -1.42
C GLY A 203 -5.31 -27.65 -0.79
N GLU A 204 -4.25 -28.14 -0.13
CA GLU A 204 -3.23 -27.24 0.42
C GLU A 204 -2.56 -26.46 -0.70
N PRO A 205 -2.58 -25.10 -0.65
CA PRO A 205 -1.88 -24.29 -1.64
C PRO A 205 -0.38 -24.54 -1.60
N SER A 206 0.23 -24.66 -2.76
CA SER A 206 1.68 -24.78 -2.89
C SER A 206 2.42 -23.52 -2.48
N MET A 207 1.75 -22.35 -2.64
CA MET A 207 2.25 -21.04 -2.24
C MET A 207 1.09 -20.13 -1.89
N VAL A 208 1.28 -19.28 -0.89
CA VAL A 208 0.34 -18.22 -0.48
C VAL A 208 1.08 -16.90 -0.51
N LEU A 209 0.63 -15.96 -1.32
CA LEU A 209 1.19 -14.61 -1.39
C LEU A 209 0.23 -13.62 -0.75
N VAL A 210 0.71 -12.91 0.25
CA VAL A 210 -0.01 -11.81 0.88
C VAL A 210 0.37 -10.52 0.17
N ASP A 211 -0.64 -9.79 -0.30
CA ASP A 211 -0.46 -8.56 -1.07
C ASP A 211 0.48 -8.75 -2.28
N PRO A 212 0.12 -9.62 -3.24
CA PRO A 212 1.01 -10.03 -4.34
C PRO A 212 1.48 -8.86 -5.21
N GLU A 213 0.68 -7.81 -5.32
CA GLU A 213 0.95 -6.59 -6.09
C GLU A 213 1.59 -5.48 -5.25
N ASP A 214 1.97 -5.79 -4.02
CA ASP A 214 2.54 -4.83 -3.05
C ASP A 214 1.75 -3.51 -2.94
N THR A 215 0.43 -3.64 -2.94
CA THR A 215 -0.51 -2.52 -2.93
C THR A 215 -0.39 -1.66 -1.69
N ILE A 216 -0.23 -2.28 -0.52
CA ILE A 216 -0.34 -1.60 0.77
C ILE A 216 1.01 -1.13 1.27
N LEU A 217 1.12 0.16 1.62
CA LEU A 217 2.27 0.70 2.34
C LEU A 217 2.33 0.09 3.74
N LYS A 218 3.23 -0.87 3.95
CA LYS A 218 3.33 -1.66 5.17
C LYS A 218 4.74 -2.16 5.42
N ARG A 219 5.04 -2.47 6.66
CA ARG A 219 6.04 -3.50 6.98
C ARG A 219 5.31 -4.81 7.24
N MET A 220 5.84 -5.90 6.73
CA MET A 220 5.23 -7.21 6.91
C MET A 220 6.28 -8.25 7.30
N ARG A 221 5.93 -9.06 8.30
CA ARG A 221 6.61 -10.29 8.62
C ARG A 221 5.72 -11.45 8.21
N TRP A 222 6.11 -12.15 7.16
CA TRP A 222 5.45 -13.36 6.69
C TRP A 222 6.05 -14.59 7.39
N LYS A 223 5.22 -15.37 8.09
CA LYS A 223 5.63 -16.61 8.75
C LYS A 223 5.15 -17.79 7.92
N ALA A 224 6.00 -18.32 7.08
CA ALA A 224 5.77 -19.53 6.31
C ALA A 224 6.88 -20.55 6.58
N ASP A 225 6.63 -21.82 6.24
CA ASP A 225 7.67 -22.83 6.28
C ASP A 225 8.73 -22.61 5.20
N SER A 226 9.94 -23.15 5.43
CA SER A 226 11.09 -22.94 4.53
C SER A 226 10.87 -23.46 3.11
N GLY A 227 10.05 -24.49 2.93
CA GLY A 227 9.72 -25.03 1.62
C GLY A 227 8.85 -24.08 0.81
N LYS A 228 7.84 -23.48 1.45
CA LYS A 228 6.96 -22.47 0.83
C LYS A 228 7.73 -21.20 0.50
N LEU A 229 8.61 -20.73 1.41
CA LEU A 229 9.48 -19.57 1.14
C LEU A 229 10.45 -19.85 -0.02
N SER A 230 11.09 -21.03 -0.06
CA SER A 230 11.97 -21.41 -1.17
C SER A 230 11.24 -21.44 -2.53
N ARG A 231 9.96 -21.84 -2.54
CA ARG A 231 9.12 -21.80 -3.74
C ARG A 231 8.79 -20.36 -4.12
N GLN A 232 8.39 -19.53 -3.16
CA GLN A 232 8.09 -18.10 -3.39
C GLN A 232 9.29 -17.37 -3.98
N LEU A 233 10.50 -17.57 -3.44
CA LEU A 233 11.73 -16.97 -3.96
C LEU A 233 11.98 -17.32 -5.43
N LYS A 234 11.63 -18.53 -5.86
CA LYS A 234 11.91 -19.02 -7.22
C LYS A 234 10.80 -18.71 -8.23
N GLN A 235 9.56 -18.61 -7.78
CA GLN A 235 8.38 -18.67 -8.66
C GLN A 235 7.43 -17.48 -8.55
N ALA A 236 7.55 -16.62 -7.51
CA ALA A 236 6.71 -15.44 -7.43
C ALA A 236 7.01 -14.50 -8.61
N GLU A 237 5.95 -14.03 -9.28
CA GLU A 237 6.06 -13.14 -10.42
C GLU A 237 6.68 -11.80 -10.03
N ASN A 238 6.13 -11.17 -8.98
CA ASN A 238 6.60 -9.87 -8.49
C ASN A 238 7.96 -10.01 -7.79
N VAL A 239 8.93 -9.18 -8.20
CA VAL A 239 10.28 -9.16 -7.65
C VAL A 239 10.29 -8.93 -6.13
N LEU A 240 9.40 -8.08 -5.60
CA LEU A 240 9.33 -7.84 -4.15
C LEU A 240 8.93 -9.09 -3.38
N LYS A 241 8.04 -9.92 -3.94
CA LYS A 241 7.65 -11.19 -3.29
C LYS A 241 8.78 -12.20 -3.29
N ARG A 242 9.69 -12.14 -4.28
CA ARG A 242 10.94 -12.92 -4.26
C ARG A 242 11.90 -12.39 -3.19
N ILE A 243 12.05 -11.07 -3.07
CA ILE A 243 12.90 -10.43 -2.04
C ILE A 243 12.36 -10.74 -0.62
N GLU A 244 11.05 -10.67 -0.40
CA GLU A 244 10.44 -10.99 0.90
C GLU A 244 10.70 -12.44 1.37
N ALA A 245 10.98 -13.36 0.45
CA ALA A 245 11.23 -14.78 0.74
C ALA A 245 12.72 -15.13 0.91
N ALA A 246 13.63 -14.18 0.62
CA ALA A 246 15.07 -14.37 0.72
C ALA A 246 15.57 -14.17 2.16
#